data_1b2f280d8962e73bd527713704a3ef14
#
_entry.id   1b2f280d8962e73bd527713704a3ef14
#
_cell.length_a   1.000
_cell.length_b   1.000
_cell.length_c   1.000
_cell.angle_alpha   90.00
_cell.angle_beta   90.00
_cell.angle_gamma   90.00
#
_symmetry.space_group_name_H-M   'P 1'
#
loop_
_entity.id
_entity.type
_entity.pdbx_description
1 polymer ?
#
loop_
_entity_poly.entity_id
_entity_poly.type
_entity_poly.pdbx_seq_one_letter_code
_entity_poly.pdbx_strand_id
1 'polypeptide(L)'
;MLFNNQYKQIISHILEEGYEDINARTGVKTKSLPGVTIQVDLMEEFPLLTLRKIPVKNFVAEMMWFVSGENDTNVFLNERTKIWKSFTEEDGTIETAYGHRWRHAFGRDQLMMLIDLLKKDPSSRHGVIVTWDPRSDGLGDTLKKNIPCPYTFTVNIIGGKLHLHNTIRSNDMVLGCPTDVAGFAFLALMLAAHFGVEP
;
A
#
# COMPACT_ATOMS: atom_id res chain seq x y z
N MET A 1 -1.80 -7.91 -19.30
CA MET A 1 -3.04 -7.09 -19.51
C MET A 1 -2.84 -5.77 -18.80
N LEU A 2 -3.06 -4.63 -19.47
CA LEU A 2 -2.85 -3.31 -18.89
C LEU A 2 -3.76 -3.05 -17.67
N PHE A 3 -3.28 -2.24 -16.73
CA PHE A 3 -3.95 -1.97 -15.45
C PHE A 3 -5.40 -1.47 -15.60
N ASN A 4 -5.64 -0.54 -16.52
CA ASN A 4 -7.01 -0.05 -16.76
C ASN A 4 -8.00 -1.17 -17.15
N ASN A 5 -7.55 -2.17 -17.89
CA ASN A 5 -8.41 -3.30 -18.29
C ASN A 5 -8.67 -4.25 -17.12
N GLN A 6 -7.64 -4.56 -16.32
CA GLN A 6 -7.81 -5.34 -15.09
C GLN A 6 -8.78 -4.64 -14.15
N TYR A 7 -8.60 -3.33 -13.93
CA TYR A 7 -9.47 -2.54 -13.08
C TYR A 7 -10.95 -2.58 -13.55
N LYS A 8 -11.20 -2.38 -14.85
CA LYS A 8 -12.56 -2.48 -15.42
C LYS A 8 -13.19 -3.86 -15.18
N GLN A 9 -12.44 -4.93 -15.44
CA GLN A 9 -12.93 -6.29 -15.22
C GLN A 9 -13.28 -6.55 -13.76
N ILE A 10 -12.43 -6.09 -12.83
CA ILE A 10 -12.70 -6.23 -11.39
C ILE A 10 -13.94 -5.45 -10.99
N ILE A 11 -14.10 -4.20 -11.44
CA ILE A 11 -15.30 -3.40 -11.14
C ILE A 11 -16.56 -4.06 -11.71
N SER A 12 -16.54 -4.54 -12.97
CA SER A 12 -17.68 -5.26 -13.53
C SER A 12 -18.04 -6.50 -12.70
N HIS A 13 -17.02 -7.29 -12.32
CA HIS A 13 -17.22 -8.49 -11.51
C HIS A 13 -17.80 -8.17 -10.12
N ILE A 14 -17.32 -7.09 -9.47
CA ILE A 14 -17.91 -6.62 -8.20
C ILE A 14 -19.38 -6.22 -8.38
N LEU A 15 -19.71 -5.52 -9.46
CA LEU A 15 -21.08 -5.07 -9.71
C LEU A 15 -22.04 -6.22 -10.03
N GLU A 16 -21.56 -7.22 -10.74
CA GLU A 16 -22.35 -8.39 -11.18
C GLU A 16 -22.48 -9.45 -10.08
N GLU A 17 -21.35 -9.84 -9.46
CA GLU A 17 -21.27 -11.02 -8.59
C GLU A 17 -20.86 -10.69 -7.14
N GLY A 18 -20.55 -9.42 -6.85
CA GLY A 18 -20.13 -9.01 -5.49
C GLY A 18 -21.20 -9.20 -4.43
N TYR A 19 -20.80 -9.64 -3.26
CA TYR A 19 -21.66 -9.80 -2.10
C TYR A 19 -22.07 -8.44 -1.54
N GLU A 20 -23.37 -8.26 -1.33
CA GLU A 20 -23.91 -7.04 -0.71
C GLU A 20 -23.92 -7.18 0.81
N ASP A 21 -23.45 -6.15 1.49
CA ASP A 21 -23.49 -6.05 2.95
C ASP A 21 -23.63 -4.59 3.39
N ILE A 22 -24.06 -4.39 4.63
CA ILE A 22 -24.07 -3.08 5.26
C ILE A 22 -22.85 -3.00 6.18
N ASN A 23 -21.92 -2.12 5.86
CA ASN A 23 -20.73 -1.91 6.67
C ASN A 23 -21.14 -1.44 8.08
N ALA A 24 -20.90 -2.28 9.10
CA ALA A 24 -21.34 -2.03 10.48
C ALA A 24 -20.80 -0.72 11.07
N ARG A 25 -19.61 -0.26 10.62
CA ARG A 25 -18.99 0.99 11.10
C ARG A 25 -19.60 2.23 10.49
N THR A 26 -19.99 2.19 9.21
CA THR A 26 -20.43 3.37 8.46
C THR A 26 -21.92 3.39 8.17
N GLY A 27 -22.63 2.26 8.32
CA GLY A 27 -24.03 2.10 7.89
C GLY A 27 -24.24 2.13 6.38
N VAL A 28 -23.18 2.17 5.60
CA VAL A 28 -23.26 2.27 4.13
C VAL A 28 -23.33 0.88 3.51
N LYS A 29 -24.24 0.71 2.55
CA LYS A 29 -24.33 -0.49 1.72
C LYS A 29 -23.12 -0.59 0.81
N THR A 30 -22.45 -1.74 0.81
CA THR A 30 -21.27 -2.01 0.00
C THR A 30 -21.44 -3.28 -0.80
N LYS A 31 -20.73 -3.39 -1.93
CA LYS A 31 -20.50 -4.65 -2.65
C LYS A 31 -19.03 -5.03 -2.51
N SER A 32 -18.77 -6.29 -2.21
CA SER A 32 -17.42 -6.80 -1.97
C SER A 32 -17.14 -8.07 -2.74
N LEU A 33 -15.93 -8.19 -3.26
CA LEU A 33 -15.43 -9.37 -3.94
C LEU A 33 -14.09 -9.78 -3.32
N PRO A 34 -13.98 -10.95 -2.64
CA PRO A 34 -12.73 -11.41 -2.08
C PRO A 34 -11.80 -12.00 -3.14
N GLY A 35 -10.49 -12.05 -2.84
CA GLY A 35 -9.52 -12.80 -3.65
C GLY A 35 -9.11 -12.14 -4.97
N VAL A 36 -9.25 -10.82 -5.09
CA VAL A 36 -8.84 -10.09 -6.29
C VAL A 36 -7.32 -9.95 -6.36
N THR A 37 -6.75 -10.17 -7.54
CA THR A 37 -5.33 -9.96 -7.83
C THR A 37 -5.16 -8.99 -9.00
N ILE A 38 -4.23 -8.04 -8.86
CA ILE A 38 -3.79 -7.12 -9.91
C ILE A 38 -2.31 -7.40 -10.15
N GLN A 39 -1.93 -7.61 -11.40
CA GLN A 39 -0.54 -7.82 -11.79
C GLN A 39 -0.13 -6.76 -12.82
N VAL A 40 1.00 -6.10 -12.58
CA VAL A 40 1.53 -5.03 -13.43
C VAL A 40 2.98 -5.34 -13.77
N ASP A 41 3.32 -5.23 -15.04
CA ASP A 41 4.69 -5.19 -15.54
C ASP A 41 5.08 -3.71 -15.71
N LEU A 42 5.98 -3.24 -14.85
CA LEU A 42 6.41 -1.84 -14.84
C LEU A 42 7.32 -1.48 -16.04
N MET A 43 7.79 -2.47 -16.79
CA MET A 43 8.46 -2.24 -18.08
C MET A 43 7.47 -1.92 -19.20
N GLU A 44 6.21 -2.38 -19.09
CA GLU A 44 5.16 -2.10 -20.07
C GLU A 44 4.39 -0.82 -19.75
N GLU A 45 4.04 -0.60 -18.48
CA GLU A 45 3.28 0.58 -18.07
C GLU A 45 3.54 0.98 -16.61
N PHE A 46 3.39 2.25 -16.29
CA PHE A 46 3.14 2.69 -14.93
C PHE A 46 1.62 2.64 -14.67
N PRO A 47 1.14 1.95 -13.60
CA PRO A 47 -0.29 1.68 -13.39
C PRO A 47 -1.03 2.92 -12.85
N LEU A 48 -1.09 3.96 -13.64
CA LEU A 48 -1.90 5.13 -13.34
C LEU A 48 -3.29 4.97 -13.95
N LEU A 49 -4.32 4.89 -13.11
CA LEU A 49 -5.69 4.81 -13.61
C LEU A 49 -6.06 6.06 -14.40
N THR A 50 -6.49 5.89 -15.66
CA THR A 50 -6.88 6.99 -16.55
C THR A 50 -8.40 7.18 -16.67
N LEU A 51 -9.20 6.30 -16.09
CA LEU A 51 -10.67 6.36 -16.11
C LEU A 51 -11.24 7.49 -15.25
N ARG A 52 -10.44 8.01 -14.35
CA ARG A 52 -10.68 9.25 -13.61
C ARG A 52 -9.36 9.95 -13.31
N LYS A 53 -9.42 11.21 -12.93
CA LYS A 53 -8.22 11.97 -12.54
C LYS A 53 -7.68 11.43 -11.20
N ILE A 54 -6.45 10.90 -11.22
CA ILE A 54 -5.68 10.55 -10.03
C ILE A 54 -4.63 11.63 -9.81
N PRO A 55 -4.63 12.34 -8.66
CA PRO A 55 -3.60 13.33 -8.37
C PRO A 55 -2.26 12.66 -8.08
N VAL A 56 -1.34 12.70 -9.04
CA VAL A 56 0.00 12.07 -8.92
C VAL A 56 0.73 12.54 -7.66
N LYS A 57 0.66 13.83 -7.33
CA LYS A 57 1.29 14.37 -6.13
C LYS A 57 0.84 13.71 -4.84
N ASN A 58 -0.38 13.15 -4.79
CA ASN A 58 -0.92 12.55 -3.56
C ASN A 58 -0.22 11.23 -3.25
N PHE A 59 -0.20 10.27 -4.19
CA PHE A 59 0.43 8.98 -3.93
C PHE A 59 1.97 9.09 -3.83
N VAL A 60 2.58 10.03 -4.56
CA VAL A 60 4.02 10.31 -4.43
C VAL A 60 4.33 10.87 -3.04
N ALA A 61 3.56 11.86 -2.57
CA ALA A 61 3.75 12.43 -1.24
C ALA A 61 3.50 11.38 -0.13
N GLU A 62 2.47 10.57 -0.29
CA GLU A 62 2.13 9.49 0.64
C GLU A 62 3.26 8.45 0.71
N MET A 63 3.76 7.97 -0.44
CA MET A 63 4.84 6.99 -0.46
C MET A 63 6.15 7.57 0.09
N MET A 64 6.46 8.82 -0.20
CA MET A 64 7.62 9.49 0.40
C MET A 64 7.49 9.63 1.92
N TRP A 65 6.28 9.90 2.43
CA TRP A 65 5.99 9.90 3.85
C TRP A 65 6.12 8.50 4.46
N PHE A 66 5.67 7.44 3.79
CA PHE A 66 5.90 6.06 4.25
C PHE A 66 7.39 5.73 4.31
N VAL A 67 8.15 6.04 3.26
CA VAL A 67 9.60 5.76 3.22
C VAL A 67 10.37 6.56 4.27
N SER A 68 9.92 7.77 4.64
CA SER A 68 10.54 8.55 5.71
C SER A 68 10.42 7.91 7.09
N GLY A 69 9.38 7.08 7.31
CA GLY A 69 9.09 6.47 8.61
C GLY A 69 8.35 7.40 9.58
N GLU A 70 7.96 8.58 9.13
CA GLU A 70 7.20 9.53 9.94
C GLU A 70 5.79 9.03 10.25
N ASN A 71 5.29 9.40 11.41
CA ASN A 71 3.89 9.20 11.79
C ASN A 71 3.12 10.52 12.00
N ASP A 72 3.82 11.65 12.10
CA ASP A 72 3.20 12.98 12.14
C ASP A 72 2.89 13.45 10.70
N THR A 73 1.62 13.67 10.43
CA THR A 73 1.15 14.15 9.12
C THR A 73 1.53 15.59 8.83
N ASN A 74 1.83 16.39 9.86
CA ASN A 74 2.22 17.80 9.72
C ASN A 74 3.64 17.97 9.21
N VAL A 75 4.53 17.01 9.46
CA VAL A 75 5.95 17.12 9.07
C VAL A 75 6.13 17.21 7.56
N PHE A 76 5.30 16.50 6.79
CA PHE A 76 5.49 16.43 5.32
C PHE A 76 4.17 16.35 4.53
N LEU A 77 3.20 15.60 5.05
CA LEU A 77 2.06 15.13 4.27
C LEU A 77 0.98 16.19 4.08
N ASN A 78 0.60 16.92 5.14
CA ASN A 78 -0.54 17.84 5.15
C ASN A 78 -0.43 19.00 4.17
N GLU A 79 0.79 19.44 3.84
CA GLU A 79 1.03 20.48 2.84
C GLU A 79 0.76 20.00 1.40
N ARG A 80 0.78 18.68 1.19
CA ARG A 80 0.73 18.04 -0.14
C ARG A 80 -0.59 17.33 -0.41
N THR A 81 -1.15 16.68 0.60
CA THR A 81 -2.41 15.95 0.50
C THR A 81 -3.12 15.90 1.84
N LYS A 82 -4.45 15.77 1.81
CA LYS A 82 -5.30 15.67 3.00
C LYS A 82 -6.00 14.32 3.13
N ILE A 83 -5.54 13.31 2.37
CA ILE A 83 -6.19 11.99 2.34
C ILE A 83 -6.17 11.28 3.70
N TRP A 84 -5.19 11.57 4.55
CA TRP A 84 -5.04 11.01 5.89
C TRP A 84 -5.70 11.82 7.00
N LYS A 85 -6.26 13.00 6.69
CA LYS A 85 -6.80 13.91 7.72
C LYS A 85 -7.86 13.28 8.62
N SER A 86 -8.72 12.42 8.09
CA SER A 86 -9.77 11.73 8.86
C SER A 86 -9.23 10.64 9.80
N PHE A 87 -7.98 10.23 9.62
CA PHE A 87 -7.31 9.20 10.42
C PHE A 87 -6.29 9.77 11.39
N THR A 88 -6.04 11.09 11.32
CA THR A 88 -5.06 11.79 12.15
C THR A 88 -5.64 12.01 13.55
N GLU A 89 -4.84 11.77 14.59
CA GLU A 89 -5.16 12.07 15.98
C GLU A 89 -5.05 13.58 16.26
N GLU A 90 -5.43 14.03 17.46
CA GLU A 90 -5.43 15.45 17.84
C GLU A 90 -4.02 16.06 17.80
N ASP A 91 -2.99 15.27 18.10
CA ASP A 91 -1.59 15.68 18.10
C ASP A 91 -0.96 15.70 16.69
N GLY A 92 -1.72 15.34 15.66
CA GLY A 92 -1.23 15.30 14.27
C GLY A 92 -0.66 13.97 13.84
N THR A 93 -0.57 12.98 14.73
CA THR A 93 0.01 11.67 14.45
C THR A 93 -1.02 10.66 13.93
N ILE A 94 -0.51 9.57 13.35
CA ILE A 94 -1.27 8.36 13.03
C ILE A 94 -0.56 7.17 13.69
N GLU A 95 -1.18 6.56 14.69
CA GLU A 95 -0.61 5.45 15.46
C GLU A 95 -0.16 4.29 14.57
N THR A 96 -0.92 4.01 13.52
CA THR A 96 -0.70 2.89 12.62
C THR A 96 -0.09 3.30 11.29
N ALA A 97 0.58 4.45 11.23
CA ALA A 97 1.24 4.94 10.02
C ALA A 97 2.14 3.86 9.40
N TYR A 98 1.92 3.54 8.13
CA TYR A 98 2.56 2.38 7.49
C TYR A 98 4.08 2.50 7.49
N GLY A 99 4.61 3.65 7.10
CA GLY A 99 6.05 3.90 7.11
C GLY A 99 6.68 3.83 8.50
N HIS A 100 5.99 4.33 9.52
CA HIS A 100 6.43 4.21 10.91
C HIS A 100 6.50 2.73 11.34
N ARG A 101 5.51 1.92 10.94
CA ARG A 101 5.52 0.46 11.15
C ARG A 101 6.69 -0.21 10.44
N TRP A 102 7.04 0.24 9.23
CA TRP A 102 8.17 -0.33 8.48
C TRP A 102 9.52 -0.01 9.10
N ARG A 103 9.66 1.17 9.74
CA ARG A 103 10.99 1.68 10.13
C ARG A 103 11.24 1.75 11.64
N HIS A 104 10.19 1.90 12.46
CA HIS A 104 10.39 2.23 13.88
C HIS A 104 9.56 1.37 14.84
N ALA A 105 8.28 1.15 14.58
CA ALA A 105 7.32 0.65 15.56
C ALA A 105 7.65 -0.74 16.14
N PHE A 106 8.39 -1.57 15.42
CA PHE A 106 8.72 -2.94 15.86
C PHE A 106 10.15 -3.08 16.40
N GLY A 107 10.79 -1.97 16.76
CA GLY A 107 12.16 -1.96 17.27
C GLY A 107 13.22 -2.32 16.23
N ARG A 108 12.87 -2.22 14.92
CA ARG A 108 13.76 -2.50 13.81
C ARG A 108 13.35 -1.71 12.57
N ASP A 109 14.33 -1.29 11.78
CA ASP A 109 14.11 -0.68 10.46
C ASP A 109 14.03 -1.80 9.41
N GLN A 110 12.80 -2.30 9.15
CA GLN A 110 12.58 -3.38 8.20
C GLN A 110 13.00 -2.98 6.77
N LEU A 111 12.80 -1.71 6.39
CA LEU A 111 13.13 -1.24 5.04
C LEU A 111 14.66 -1.23 4.81
N MET A 112 15.44 -0.73 5.78
CA MET A 112 16.89 -0.80 5.69
C MET A 112 17.40 -2.23 5.72
N MET A 113 16.83 -3.08 6.58
CA MET A 113 17.18 -4.50 6.63
C MET A 113 16.84 -5.25 5.33
N LEU A 114 15.74 -4.89 4.65
CA LEU A 114 15.41 -5.41 3.32
C LEU A 114 16.49 -5.02 2.29
N ILE A 115 16.91 -3.76 2.28
CA ILE A 115 17.98 -3.29 1.39
C ILE A 115 19.27 -4.04 1.63
N ASP A 116 19.68 -4.23 2.88
CA ASP A 116 20.89 -4.95 3.24
C ASP A 116 20.80 -6.44 2.89
N LEU A 117 19.63 -7.05 3.05
CA LEU A 117 19.37 -8.44 2.66
C LEU A 117 19.55 -8.62 1.15
N LEU A 118 18.88 -7.79 0.34
CA LEU A 118 18.89 -7.93 -1.11
C LEU A 118 20.23 -7.53 -1.75
N LYS A 119 21.05 -6.72 -1.08
CA LYS A 119 22.45 -6.50 -1.49
C LYS A 119 23.31 -7.77 -1.35
N LYS A 120 23.04 -8.62 -0.36
CA LYS A 120 23.78 -9.85 -0.08
C LYS A 120 23.22 -11.05 -0.85
N ASP A 121 21.92 -11.17 -0.89
CA ASP A 121 21.16 -12.25 -1.53
C ASP A 121 19.95 -11.66 -2.28
N PRO A 122 20.13 -11.22 -3.53
CA PRO A 122 19.07 -10.60 -4.33
C PRO A 122 17.82 -11.47 -4.45
N SER A 123 17.98 -12.79 -4.58
CA SER A 123 16.88 -13.74 -4.75
C SER A 123 16.25 -14.24 -3.44
N SER A 124 16.66 -13.67 -2.32
CA SER A 124 16.17 -14.06 -1.00
C SER A 124 14.64 -14.00 -0.91
N ARG A 125 14.05 -15.07 -0.39
CA ARG A 125 12.61 -15.16 -0.10
C ARG A 125 12.25 -14.63 1.28
N HIS A 126 13.21 -14.07 2.01
CA HIS A 126 13.04 -13.51 3.35
C HIS A 126 12.78 -11.98 3.32
N GLY A 127 12.74 -11.38 2.13
CA GLY A 127 12.46 -9.95 1.95
C GLY A 127 10.99 -9.62 2.23
N VAL A 128 10.58 -9.71 3.49
CA VAL A 128 9.20 -9.49 3.96
C VAL A 128 9.16 -8.26 4.84
N ILE A 129 8.28 -7.32 4.50
CA ILE A 129 7.95 -6.14 5.33
C ILE A 129 6.54 -6.34 5.89
N VAL A 130 6.39 -6.17 7.19
CA VAL A 130 5.11 -6.31 7.89
C VAL A 130 4.67 -4.95 8.42
N THR A 131 3.43 -4.57 8.10
CA THR A 131 2.77 -3.37 8.63
C THR A 131 1.86 -3.72 9.81
N TRP A 132 1.28 -4.93 9.82
CA TRP A 132 0.34 -5.41 10.83
C TRP A 132 1.03 -5.74 12.15
N ASP A 133 0.49 -5.24 13.25
CA ASP A 133 0.88 -5.66 14.60
C ASP A 133 -0.19 -6.61 15.18
N PRO A 134 0.08 -7.92 15.26
CA PRO A 134 -0.89 -8.88 15.75
C PRO A 134 -1.23 -8.71 17.23
N ARG A 135 -0.46 -7.92 17.98
CA ARG A 135 -0.74 -7.64 19.41
C ARG A 135 -1.84 -6.59 19.59
N SER A 136 -2.07 -5.74 18.58
CA SER A 136 -2.89 -4.55 18.74
C SER A 136 -3.82 -4.23 17.57
N ASP A 137 -3.67 -4.88 16.40
CA ASP A 137 -4.49 -4.57 15.22
C ASP A 137 -5.61 -5.61 15.02
N GLY A 138 -6.82 -5.16 14.84
CA GLY A 138 -7.95 -5.91 14.29
C GLY A 138 -8.71 -6.81 15.26
N LEU A 139 -8.09 -7.82 15.84
CA LEU A 139 -8.75 -8.89 16.60
C LEU A 139 -8.90 -8.55 18.08
N GLY A 140 -9.41 -7.38 18.40
CA GLY A 140 -9.59 -6.94 19.78
C GLY A 140 -10.91 -6.21 20.00
N ASP A 141 -11.24 -5.96 21.26
CA ASP A 141 -12.47 -5.26 21.65
C ASP A 141 -12.43 -3.76 21.33
N THR A 142 -11.23 -3.20 21.18
CA THR A 142 -11.03 -1.78 20.85
C THR A 142 -10.53 -1.62 19.43
N LEU A 143 -11.35 -1.03 18.57
CA LEU A 143 -10.94 -0.69 17.21
C LEU A 143 -10.18 0.63 17.19
N LYS A 144 -8.96 0.61 16.65
CA LYS A 144 -8.21 1.82 16.37
C LYS A 144 -8.90 2.66 15.29
N LYS A 145 -8.65 3.95 15.28
CA LYS A 145 -9.18 4.89 14.27
C LYS A 145 -8.75 4.51 12.86
N ASN A 146 -7.51 4.03 12.72
CA ASN A 146 -6.99 3.45 11.49
C ASN A 146 -6.38 2.08 11.77
N ILE A 147 -6.60 1.12 10.88
CA ILE A 147 -5.98 -0.22 10.89
C ILE A 147 -5.39 -0.47 9.51
N PRO A 148 -4.13 -0.89 9.38
CA PRO A 148 -3.46 -1.03 8.09
C PRO A 148 -4.24 -1.91 7.11
N CYS A 149 -4.46 -1.42 5.90
CA CYS A 149 -5.04 -2.18 4.80
C CYS A 149 -3.98 -2.97 4.04
N PRO A 150 -2.90 -2.35 3.52
CA PRO A 150 -1.70 -3.09 3.10
C PRO A 150 -0.97 -3.58 4.36
N TYR A 151 -1.09 -4.87 4.65
CA TYR A 151 -0.58 -5.42 5.92
C TYR A 151 0.80 -6.09 5.80
N THR A 152 1.20 -6.46 4.59
CA THR A 152 2.53 -7.01 4.29
C THR A 152 2.87 -6.85 2.81
N PHE A 153 4.15 -6.70 2.51
CA PHE A 153 4.65 -6.87 1.16
C PHE A 153 5.99 -7.61 1.16
N THR A 154 6.28 -8.28 0.05
CA THR A 154 7.55 -8.97 -0.16
C THR A 154 8.29 -8.37 -1.33
N VAL A 155 9.62 -8.38 -1.27
CA VAL A 155 10.49 -7.93 -2.35
C VAL A 155 11.61 -8.93 -2.56
N ASN A 156 11.88 -9.25 -3.82
CA ASN A 156 13.07 -9.99 -4.23
C ASN A 156 13.52 -9.55 -5.63
N ILE A 157 14.72 -9.95 -6.01
CA ILE A 157 15.30 -9.67 -7.33
C ILE A 157 15.61 -11.01 -7.99
N ILE A 158 14.86 -11.35 -9.04
CA ILE A 158 14.99 -12.63 -9.75
C ILE A 158 15.16 -12.32 -11.24
N GLY A 159 16.17 -12.93 -11.87
CA GLY A 159 16.44 -12.74 -13.29
C GLY A 159 16.79 -11.29 -13.67
N GLY A 160 17.37 -10.52 -12.74
CA GLY A 160 17.69 -9.11 -12.94
C GLY A 160 16.52 -8.15 -12.81
N LYS A 161 15.35 -8.65 -12.39
CA LYS A 161 14.11 -7.87 -12.20
C LYS A 161 13.71 -7.82 -10.74
N LEU A 162 13.24 -6.66 -10.30
CA LEU A 162 12.66 -6.50 -8.97
C LEU A 162 11.18 -6.91 -8.99
N HIS A 163 10.82 -7.78 -8.08
CA HIS A 163 9.43 -8.20 -7.86
C HIS A 163 8.96 -7.69 -6.51
N LEU A 164 7.85 -6.95 -6.49
CA LEU A 164 7.17 -6.52 -5.28
C LEU A 164 5.75 -7.10 -5.27
N HIS A 165 5.43 -7.84 -4.21
CA HIS A 165 4.09 -8.38 -4.01
C HIS A 165 3.50 -7.78 -2.75
N ASN A 166 2.43 -6.99 -2.89
CA ASN A 166 1.72 -6.36 -1.79
C ASN A 166 0.41 -7.09 -1.50
N THR A 167 0.13 -7.32 -0.21
CA THR A 167 -1.11 -7.94 0.23
C THR A 167 -1.95 -6.95 1.03
N ILE A 168 -3.17 -6.71 0.55
CA ILE A 168 -4.12 -5.75 1.10
C ILE A 168 -5.37 -6.51 1.56
N ARG A 169 -5.71 -6.42 2.88
CA ARG A 169 -6.85 -7.13 3.46
C ARG A 169 -8.21 -6.57 3.06
N SER A 170 -8.25 -5.30 2.70
CA SER A 170 -9.47 -4.57 2.31
C SER A 170 -9.07 -3.35 1.50
N ASN A 171 -9.69 -3.14 0.34
CA ASN A 171 -9.38 -2.01 -0.51
C ASN A 171 -10.65 -1.40 -1.10
N ASP A 172 -10.81 -0.09 -0.93
CA ASP A 172 -11.82 0.68 -1.65
C ASP A 172 -11.39 0.81 -3.11
N MET A 173 -12.15 0.19 -4.01
CA MET A 173 -11.80 0.16 -5.43
C MET A 173 -11.84 1.54 -6.09
N VAL A 174 -12.61 2.49 -5.55
CA VAL A 174 -12.73 3.83 -6.14
C VAL A 174 -11.67 4.78 -5.60
N LEU A 175 -11.50 4.85 -4.27
CA LEU A 175 -10.59 5.81 -3.64
C LEU A 175 -9.20 5.22 -3.39
N GLY A 176 -9.13 4.05 -2.75
CA GLY A 176 -7.87 3.42 -2.30
C GLY A 176 -7.11 2.75 -3.43
N CYS A 177 -7.71 1.78 -4.10
CA CYS A 177 -7.02 0.90 -5.04
C CYS A 177 -6.16 1.62 -6.09
N PRO A 178 -6.65 2.67 -6.80
CA PRO A 178 -5.81 3.35 -7.80
C PRO A 178 -4.59 4.05 -7.19
N THR A 179 -4.72 4.54 -5.96
CA THR A 179 -3.64 5.23 -5.23
C THR A 179 -2.65 4.21 -4.66
N ASP A 180 -3.14 3.12 -4.08
CA ASP A 180 -2.31 2.05 -3.54
C ASP A 180 -1.47 1.37 -4.63
N VAL A 181 -2.10 0.99 -5.76
CA VAL A 181 -1.39 0.35 -6.88
C VAL A 181 -0.30 1.27 -7.44
N ALA A 182 -0.62 2.55 -7.68
CA ALA A 182 0.36 3.53 -8.14
C ALA A 182 1.47 3.80 -7.10
N GLY A 183 1.13 3.86 -5.82
CA GLY A 183 2.07 4.08 -4.72
C GLY A 183 3.06 2.93 -4.57
N PHE A 184 2.58 1.68 -4.53
CA PHE A 184 3.47 0.51 -4.46
C PHE A 184 4.27 0.27 -5.74
N ALA A 185 3.73 0.62 -6.91
CA ALA A 185 4.49 0.65 -8.16
C ALA A 185 5.63 1.69 -8.09
N PHE A 186 5.37 2.88 -7.54
CA PHE A 186 6.39 3.89 -7.32
C PHE A 186 7.47 3.43 -6.33
N LEU A 187 7.10 2.73 -5.25
CA LEU A 187 8.06 2.10 -4.33
C LEU A 187 8.93 1.07 -5.05
N ALA A 188 8.33 0.22 -5.90
CA ALA A 188 9.06 -0.77 -6.69
C ALA A 188 10.08 -0.10 -7.62
N LEU A 189 9.69 0.99 -8.31
CA LEU A 189 10.61 1.77 -9.16
C LEU A 189 11.76 2.37 -8.36
N MET A 190 11.49 2.92 -7.16
CA MET A 190 12.54 3.47 -6.29
C MET A 190 13.54 2.39 -5.85
N LEU A 191 13.05 1.22 -5.47
CA LEU A 191 13.91 0.10 -5.08
C LEU A 191 14.68 -0.46 -6.27
N ALA A 192 14.04 -0.64 -7.43
CA ALA A 192 14.71 -1.09 -8.66
C ALA A 192 15.84 -0.12 -9.05
N ALA A 193 15.58 1.19 -9.02
CA ALA A 193 16.59 2.21 -9.28
C ALA A 193 17.75 2.15 -8.26
N HIS A 194 17.45 1.93 -6.96
CA HIS A 194 18.46 1.78 -5.92
C HIS A 194 19.40 0.60 -6.18
N PHE A 195 18.86 -0.52 -6.65
CA PHE A 195 19.65 -1.73 -6.93
C PHE A 195 20.25 -1.76 -8.34
N GLY A 196 19.87 -0.84 -9.24
CA GLY A 196 20.31 -0.82 -10.63
C GLY A 196 19.78 -2.01 -11.44
N VAL A 197 18.55 -2.44 -11.16
CA VAL A 197 17.87 -3.57 -11.84
C VAL A 197 16.59 -3.09 -12.55
N GLU A 198 16.03 -3.94 -13.41
CA GLU A 198 14.72 -3.67 -14.02
C GLU A 198 13.61 -3.74 -12.96
N PRO A 199 12.58 -2.86 -13.04
CA PRO A 199 11.43 -2.88 -12.14
C PRO A 199 10.44 -3.99 -12.47
#